data_a06f17ee72320644b1cb306941a04f46
#
_entry.id   a06f17ee72320644b1cb306941a04f46
#
_cell.length_a   1.000
_cell.length_b   1.000
_cell.length_c   1.000
_cell.angle_alpha   90.00
_cell.angle_beta   90.00
_cell.angle_gamma   90.00
#
_symmetry.space_group_name_H-M   'P 1'
#
loop_
_entity.id
_entity.type
_entity.pdbx_description
1 polymer ?
#
loop_
_entity_poly.entity_id
_entity_poly.type
_entity_poly.pdbx_seq_one_letter_code
_entity_poly.pdbx_strand_id
1 'polypeptide(L)'
;MKYHIQVFAGLAEQMGGPIITVLTDQETMTIAALKDLLSERFPEGAAQLRGSFVARNQAYAAPEDLVSIYDEIAIIPPVSGG
;
A
#
# COMPACT_ATOMS: atom_id res chain seq x y z
N MET A 1 2.12 -16.33 -0.29
CA MET A 1 1.52 -15.55 0.80
C MET A 1 0.82 -14.34 0.22
N LYS A 2 -0.19 -13.84 0.89
CA LYS A 2 -1.02 -12.77 0.38
C LYS A 2 -1.02 -11.58 1.32
N TYR A 3 -0.80 -10.40 0.77
CA TYR A 3 -1.06 -9.14 1.46
C TYR A 3 -2.39 -8.61 0.99
N HIS A 4 -3.24 -8.22 1.93
CA HIS A 4 -4.51 -7.55 1.64
C HIS A 4 -4.37 -6.09 2.05
N ILE A 5 -4.59 -5.19 1.11
CA ILE A 5 -4.29 -3.78 1.31
C ILE A 5 -5.51 -2.96 0.94
N GLN A 6 -5.96 -2.13 1.87
CA GLN A 6 -7.06 -1.21 1.60
C GLN A 6 -6.52 0.02 0.89
N VAL A 7 -7.23 0.46 -0.13
CA VAL A 7 -6.90 1.68 -0.87
C VAL A 7 -8.14 2.54 -0.98
N PHE A 8 -7.94 3.84 -1.13
CA PHE A 8 -9.03 4.80 -1.06
C PHE A 8 -9.03 5.75 -2.25
N ALA A 9 -10.21 6.33 -2.52
CA ALA A 9 -10.41 7.41 -3.48
C ALA A 9 -9.89 7.06 -4.89
N GLY A 10 -9.21 7.99 -5.53
CA GLY A 10 -8.71 7.80 -6.88
C GLY A 10 -7.73 6.65 -7.03
N LEU A 11 -6.98 6.35 -5.96
CA LEU A 11 -6.04 5.23 -5.99
C LEU A 11 -6.79 3.90 -6.09
N ALA A 12 -7.92 3.78 -5.40
CA ALA A 12 -8.76 2.59 -5.51
C ALA A 12 -9.25 2.40 -6.94
N GLU A 13 -9.62 3.48 -7.60
CA GLU A 13 -10.06 3.40 -9.00
C GLU A 13 -8.93 2.92 -9.91
N GLN A 14 -7.72 3.41 -9.69
CA GLN A 14 -6.58 3.06 -10.52
C GLN A 14 -6.10 1.64 -10.27
N MET A 15 -6.27 1.13 -9.07
CA MET A 15 -5.76 -0.19 -8.70
C MET A 15 -6.82 -1.30 -8.78
N GLY A 16 -8.04 -0.95 -9.13
CA GLY A 16 -9.06 -1.95 -9.41
C GLY A 16 -9.99 -2.27 -8.28
N GLY A 17 -10.01 -1.46 -7.22
CA GLY A 17 -10.98 -1.65 -6.16
C GLY A 17 -10.50 -1.18 -4.82
N PRO A 18 -11.37 -1.22 -3.80
CA PRO A 18 -11.03 -0.73 -2.46
C PRO A 18 -10.09 -1.65 -1.68
N ILE A 19 -9.99 -2.90 -2.08
CA ILE A 19 -9.07 -3.85 -1.46
C ILE A 19 -8.31 -4.55 -2.55
N ILE A 20 -6.99 -4.53 -2.48
CA ILE A 20 -6.15 -5.23 -3.44
C ILE A 20 -5.41 -6.35 -2.73
N THR A 21 -5.10 -7.39 -3.48
CA THR A 21 -4.37 -8.54 -2.97
C THR A 21 -3.09 -8.70 -3.78
N VAL A 22 -1.97 -8.83 -3.07
CA VAL A 22 -0.67 -9.02 -3.71
C VAL A 22 -0.08 -10.33 -3.23
N LEU A 23 0.35 -11.14 -4.19
CA LEU A 23 1.00 -12.42 -3.90
C LEU A 23 2.51 -12.23 -3.86
N THR A 24 3.13 -12.78 -2.83
CA THR A 24 4.57 -12.75 -2.67
C THR A 24 5.00 -13.93 -1.82
N ASP A 25 6.27 -14.28 -1.86
CA ASP A 25 6.82 -15.33 -1.02
C ASP A 25 7.38 -14.79 0.31
N GLN A 26 7.22 -13.50 0.57
CA GLN A 26 7.73 -12.87 1.79
C GLN A 26 6.61 -12.62 2.78
N GLU A 27 6.73 -13.23 3.96
CA GLU A 27 5.74 -13.03 5.03
C GLU A 27 5.84 -11.64 5.63
N THR A 28 7.04 -11.05 5.65
CA THR A 28 7.27 -9.70 6.15
C THR A 28 8.12 -8.91 5.17
N MET A 29 7.95 -7.60 5.18
CA MET A 29 8.79 -6.70 4.40
C MET A 29 8.70 -5.30 4.98
N THR A 30 9.59 -4.41 4.57
CA THR A 30 9.49 -3.01 4.97
C THR A 30 8.33 -2.34 4.22
N ILE A 31 7.83 -1.25 4.79
CA ILE A 31 6.82 -0.43 4.12
C ILE A 31 7.35 0.06 2.77
N ALA A 32 8.61 0.47 2.71
CA ALA A 32 9.22 0.90 1.45
C ALA A 32 9.19 -0.21 0.41
N ALA A 33 9.54 -1.44 0.80
CA ALA A 33 9.52 -2.58 -0.11
C ALA A 33 8.10 -2.89 -0.58
N LEU A 34 7.12 -2.76 0.31
CA LEU A 34 5.72 -2.97 -0.05
C LEU A 34 5.27 -1.96 -1.10
N LYS A 35 5.61 -0.69 -0.90
CA LYS A 35 5.25 0.35 -1.87
C LYS A 35 5.91 0.10 -3.23
N ASP A 36 7.17 -0.34 -3.23
CA ASP A 36 7.86 -0.69 -4.47
C ASP A 36 7.17 -1.85 -5.18
N LEU A 37 6.81 -2.88 -4.44
CA LEU A 37 6.11 -4.03 -5.00
C LEU A 37 4.76 -3.61 -5.61
N LEU A 38 4.01 -2.79 -4.89
CA LEU A 38 2.73 -2.30 -5.40
C LEU A 38 2.90 -1.45 -6.64
N SER A 39 3.94 -0.63 -6.69
CA SER A 39 4.22 0.21 -7.85
C SER A 39 4.54 -0.63 -9.09
N GLU A 40 5.22 -1.76 -8.90
CA GLU A 40 5.51 -2.68 -10.01
C GLU A 40 4.25 -3.39 -10.50
N ARG A 41 3.39 -3.80 -9.57
CA ARG A 41 2.16 -4.54 -9.92
C ARG A 41 1.06 -3.64 -10.45
N PHE A 42 1.06 -2.38 -10.06
CA PHE A 42 0.04 -1.40 -10.44
C PHE A 42 0.71 -0.13 -10.95
N PRO A 43 1.35 -0.19 -12.12
CA PRO A 43 2.12 0.96 -12.62
C PRO A 43 1.27 2.21 -12.84
N GLU A 44 -0.02 2.06 -13.09
CA GLU A 44 -0.90 3.21 -13.29
C GLU A 44 -1.06 4.04 -12.01
N GLY A 45 -0.94 3.40 -10.84
CA GLY A 45 -1.01 4.09 -9.56
C GLY A 45 0.34 4.43 -8.95
N ALA A 46 1.44 4.15 -9.64
CA ALA A 46 2.78 4.23 -9.05
C ALA A 46 3.12 5.63 -8.53
N ALA A 47 2.75 6.67 -9.28
CA ALA A 47 3.04 8.04 -8.87
C ALA A 47 2.31 8.40 -7.57
N GLN A 48 1.04 8.02 -7.48
CA GLN A 48 0.25 8.28 -6.27
C GLN A 48 0.75 7.44 -5.10
N LEU A 49 1.15 6.20 -5.37
CA LEU A 49 1.70 5.33 -4.33
C LEU A 49 2.94 5.94 -3.68
N ARG A 50 3.81 6.54 -4.48
CA ARG A 50 5.02 7.15 -3.95
C ARG A 50 4.74 8.28 -2.97
N GLY A 51 3.69 9.05 -3.22
CA GLY A 51 3.31 10.14 -2.35
C GLY A 51 2.36 9.75 -1.23
N SER A 52 1.95 8.49 -1.17
CA SER A 52 0.95 8.05 -0.20
C SER A 52 1.58 7.65 1.12
N PHE A 53 0.78 7.72 2.18
CA PHE A 53 1.14 7.21 3.49
C PHE A 53 0.63 5.78 3.63
N VAL A 54 1.34 4.99 4.43
CA VAL A 54 0.89 3.63 4.75
C VAL A 54 0.52 3.58 6.23
N ALA A 55 -0.68 3.10 6.52
CA ALA A 55 -1.10 2.83 7.88
C ALA A 55 -1.03 1.33 8.12
N ARG A 56 -0.44 0.96 9.25
CA ARG A 56 -0.35 -0.42 9.69
C ARG A 56 -1.08 -0.51 11.02
N ASN A 57 -2.13 -1.33 11.04
CA ASN A 57 -2.95 -1.50 12.25
C ASN A 57 -3.44 -0.17 12.79
N GLN A 58 -3.90 0.69 11.87
CA GLN A 58 -4.52 1.98 12.16
C GLN A 58 -3.55 3.05 12.66
N ALA A 59 -2.25 2.85 12.46
CA ALA A 59 -1.24 3.85 12.82
C ALA A 59 -0.29 4.03 11.63
N TYR A 60 0.11 5.28 11.38
CA TYR A 60 1.05 5.55 10.30
C TYR A 60 2.36 4.82 10.56
N ALA A 61 2.91 4.26 9.50
CA ALA A 61 4.17 3.53 9.55
C ALA A 61 5.22 4.23 8.71
N ALA A 62 6.45 4.21 9.19
CA ALA A 62 7.57 4.79 8.48
C ALA A 62 8.08 3.82 7.41
N PRO A 63 8.80 4.30 6.39
CA PRO A 63 9.29 3.43 5.31
C PRO A 63 10.14 2.26 5.80
N GLU A 64 10.87 2.42 6.88
CA GLU A 64 11.73 1.37 7.44
C GLU A 64 11.01 0.41 8.37
N ASP A 65 9.75 0.69 8.70
CA ASP A 65 8.98 -0.20 9.56
C ASP A 65 8.61 -1.48 8.81
N LEU A 66 8.46 -2.56 9.56
CA LEU A 66 8.09 -3.86 8.99
C LEU A 66 6.58 -4.03 8.97
N VAL A 67 6.11 -4.71 7.95
CA VAL A 67 4.71 -5.10 7.82
C VAL A 67 4.67 -6.59 7.50
N SER A 68 3.60 -7.26 7.95
CA SER A 68 3.42 -8.69 7.69
C SER A 68 2.06 -8.95 7.04
N ILE A 69 1.91 -10.17 6.55
CA ILE A 69 0.64 -10.57 5.92
C ILE A 69 -0.53 -10.59 6.92
N TYR A 70 -0.23 -10.54 8.22
CA TYR A 70 -1.25 -10.53 9.27
C TYR A 70 -1.67 -9.13 9.70
N ASP A 71 -0.98 -8.11 9.22
CA ASP A 71 -1.28 -6.74 9.59
C ASP A 71 -2.45 -6.18 8.76
N GLU A 72 -3.19 -5.27 9.37
CA GLU A 72 -4.16 -4.46 8.64
C GLU A 72 -3.40 -3.33 7.97
N ILE A 73 -3.46 -3.28 6.63
CA ILE A 73 -2.67 -2.35 5.84
C ILE A 73 -3.59 -1.45 5.03
N ALA A 74 -3.35 -0.17 5.08
CA ALA A 74 -4.11 0.81 4.30
C ALA A 74 -3.15 1.79 3.63
N ILE A 75 -3.41 2.09 2.37
CA ILE A 75 -2.68 3.11 1.63
C ILE A 75 -3.55 4.36 1.59
N ILE A 76 -3.03 5.45 2.15
CA ILE A 76 -3.76 6.70 2.26
C ILE A 76 -3.11 7.72 1.35
N PRO A 77 -3.77 8.08 0.24
CA PRO A 77 -3.18 9.07 -0.67
C PRO A 77 -3.07 10.43 0.00
N PRO A 78 -2.11 11.25 -0.41
CA PRO A 78 -1.98 12.58 0.16
C PRO A 78 -3.22 13.40 -0.18
N VAL A 79 -3.66 14.20 0.79
CA VAL A 79 -4.74 15.14 0.54
C VAL A 79 -4.15 16.24 -0.32
N SER A 80 -4.63 16.35 -1.55
CA SER A 80 -4.24 17.51 -2.34
C SER A 80 -4.85 18.72 -1.67
N GLY A 81 -4.00 19.64 -1.27
CA GLY A 81 -4.45 20.83 -0.57
C GLY A 81 -5.11 21.82 -1.50
N GLY A 82 -6.11 21.34 -2.12
CA GLY A 82 -6.84 22.21 -3.03
C GLY A 82 -8.07 22.67 -2.47
#